data_261d0b4dfa7ee6e6aa715468f1a1e7be
#
_entry.id   261d0b4dfa7ee6e6aa715468f1a1e7be
#
_cell.length_a   1.000
_cell.length_b   1.000
_cell.length_c   1.000
_cell.angle_alpha   90.00
_cell.angle_beta   90.00
_cell.angle_gamma   90.00
#
_symmetry.space_group_name_H-M   'P 1'
#
loop_
_entity.id
_entity.type
_entity.pdbx_description
1 polymer ?
#
loop_
_entity_poly.entity_id
_entity_poly.type
_entity_poly.pdbx_seq_one_letter_code
_entity_poly.pdbx_strand_id
1 'polypeptide(L)'
;MIWIGGPPASGKTTVASWLACRYGLRLYSADTRTWLHRDRALAAGVAAAHRWEAMTPAERWESSSVASMLEMSLHHERGAMAIEDLAALPVSPLIVAEGSVLPASAVGRGIAVRSQAVWLMPTPPFQRRQLRARGTPPGPARLYSALAGLIGNEAAQAGAHMITVDGSRSITQIVAAVEDIVAGALDHGPLAGAARERQALRREANQALAAQAYGYHARPWATGDPAAAVQSFICECGDAGCCEFVRMPAGALRDQRPAAPGHRHRIPQR
;
A
#
# COMPACT_ATOMS: atom_id res chain seq x y z
N MET A 1 -3.09 -10.25 12.42
CA MET A 1 -2.67 -9.33 11.33
C MET A 1 -3.46 -9.67 10.08
N ILE A 2 -4.06 -8.67 9.43
CA ILE A 2 -4.80 -8.82 8.17
C ILE A 2 -3.88 -8.50 7.00
N TRP A 3 -3.91 -9.30 5.93
CA TRP A 3 -3.09 -9.12 4.74
C TRP A 3 -3.97 -8.87 3.51
N ILE A 4 -3.73 -7.76 2.80
CA ILE A 4 -4.43 -7.39 1.57
C ILE A 4 -3.40 -7.24 0.45
N GLY A 5 -3.18 -8.32 -0.30
CA GLY A 5 -2.31 -8.35 -1.45
C GLY A 5 -3.01 -7.94 -2.75
N GLY A 6 -2.23 -7.86 -3.81
CA GLY A 6 -2.75 -7.61 -5.16
C GLY A 6 -1.91 -6.62 -5.95
N PRO A 7 -1.99 -6.63 -7.28
CA PRO A 7 -1.19 -5.78 -8.14
C PRO A 7 -1.62 -4.30 -8.07
N PRO A 8 -0.83 -3.39 -8.65
CA PRO A 8 -1.25 -2.00 -8.82
C PRO A 8 -2.61 -1.89 -9.51
N ALA A 9 -3.42 -0.92 -9.08
CA ALA A 9 -4.78 -0.66 -9.57
C ALA A 9 -5.84 -1.72 -9.21
N SER A 10 -5.59 -2.57 -8.20
CA SER A 10 -6.56 -3.54 -7.68
C SER A 10 -7.56 -2.96 -6.65
N GLY A 11 -7.29 -1.77 -6.09
CA GLY A 11 -8.10 -1.17 -5.03
C GLY A 11 -7.66 -1.54 -3.60
N LYS A 12 -6.60 -2.35 -3.42
CA LYS A 12 -6.11 -2.82 -2.12
C LYS A 12 -5.90 -1.70 -1.09
N THR A 13 -5.25 -0.58 -1.50
CA THR A 13 -5.01 0.56 -0.60
C THR A 13 -6.31 1.19 -0.11
N THR A 14 -7.32 1.31 -0.99
CA THR A 14 -8.63 1.83 -0.61
C THR A 14 -9.31 0.94 0.42
N VAL A 15 -9.30 -0.38 0.18
CA VAL A 15 -9.91 -1.37 1.10
C VAL A 15 -9.17 -1.37 2.44
N ALA A 16 -7.84 -1.42 2.42
CA ALA A 16 -7.03 -1.43 3.64
C ALA A 16 -7.22 -0.15 4.48
N SER A 17 -7.24 1.01 3.81
CA SER A 17 -7.48 2.29 4.49
C SER A 17 -8.88 2.37 5.09
N TRP A 18 -9.89 1.84 4.42
CA TRP A 18 -11.25 1.74 4.94
C TRP A 18 -11.32 0.90 6.21
N LEU A 19 -10.74 -0.31 6.18
CA LEU A 19 -10.67 -1.19 7.35
C LEU A 19 -9.90 -0.50 8.50
N ALA A 20 -8.74 0.09 8.20
CA ALA A 20 -7.94 0.79 9.20
C ALA A 20 -8.71 1.92 9.88
N CYS A 21 -9.44 2.73 9.09
CA CYS A 21 -10.21 3.86 9.61
C CYS A 21 -11.44 3.40 10.41
N ARG A 22 -12.18 2.40 9.89
CA ARG A 22 -13.43 1.92 10.48
C ARG A 22 -13.21 1.18 11.80
N TYR A 23 -12.18 0.34 11.85
CA TYR A 23 -11.91 -0.53 12.99
C TYR A 23 -10.78 -0.04 13.90
N GLY A 24 -10.12 1.08 13.56
CA GLY A 24 -8.99 1.57 14.35
C GLY A 24 -7.78 0.63 14.28
N LEU A 25 -7.44 0.16 13.07
CA LEU A 25 -6.29 -0.71 12.84
C LEU A 25 -5.05 0.13 12.52
N ARG A 26 -3.86 -0.45 12.76
CA ARG A 26 -2.61 0.09 12.23
C ARG A 26 -2.52 -0.23 10.74
N LEU A 27 -2.39 0.77 9.88
CA LEU A 27 -2.17 0.58 8.46
C LEU A 27 -0.68 0.49 8.14
N TYR A 28 -0.24 -0.65 7.62
CA TYR A 28 1.07 -0.80 6.99
C TYR A 28 0.88 -0.91 5.47
N SER A 29 1.47 0.02 4.72
CA SER A 29 1.51 -0.03 3.26
C SER A 29 2.93 -0.30 2.77
N ALA A 30 3.18 -1.48 2.21
CA ALA A 30 4.47 -1.81 1.62
C ALA A 30 4.79 -0.94 0.39
N ASP A 31 3.76 -0.42 -0.29
CA ASP A 31 3.94 0.46 -1.43
C ASP A 31 4.48 1.84 -0.99
N THR A 32 4.20 2.30 0.25
CA THR A 32 4.79 3.53 0.80
C THR A 32 6.24 3.34 1.29
N ARG A 33 6.75 2.12 1.31
CA ARG A 33 8.13 1.77 1.67
C ARG A 33 9.02 1.53 0.45
N THR A 34 8.55 1.81 -0.76
CA THR A 34 9.25 1.48 -2.01
C THR A 34 10.69 2.00 -2.02
N TRP A 35 10.89 3.27 -1.68
CA TRP A 35 12.22 3.88 -1.73
C TRP A 35 13.08 3.46 -0.56
N LEU A 36 12.51 3.31 0.63
CA LEU A 36 13.23 2.74 1.78
C LEU A 36 13.73 1.31 1.49
N HIS A 37 12.88 0.44 0.94
CA HIS A 37 13.28 -0.91 0.55
C HIS A 37 14.34 -0.89 -0.56
N ARG A 38 14.23 0.04 -1.51
CA ARG A 38 15.25 0.20 -2.56
C ARG A 38 16.60 0.63 -1.98
N ASP A 39 16.61 1.55 -1.02
CA ASP A 39 17.85 1.96 -0.34
C ASP A 39 18.49 0.81 0.43
N ARG A 40 17.66 -0.01 1.11
CA ARG A 40 18.14 -1.24 1.76
C ARG A 40 18.73 -2.23 0.75
N ALA A 41 18.10 -2.41 -0.41
CA ALA A 41 18.60 -3.27 -1.48
C ALA A 41 19.92 -2.75 -2.07
N LEU A 42 20.06 -1.43 -2.27
CA LEU A 42 21.31 -0.80 -2.70
C LEU A 42 22.42 -1.03 -1.66
N ALA A 43 22.15 -0.78 -0.39
CA ALA A 43 23.10 -1.01 0.69
C ALA A 43 23.53 -2.49 0.82
N ALA A 44 22.62 -3.41 0.48
CA ALA A 44 22.90 -4.85 0.44
C ALA A 44 23.59 -5.31 -0.87
N GLY A 45 23.89 -4.42 -1.81
CA GLY A 45 24.60 -4.75 -3.06
C GLY A 45 23.73 -5.48 -4.09
N VAL A 46 22.38 -5.38 -4.01
CA VAL A 46 21.48 -6.06 -4.96
C VAL A 46 21.66 -5.50 -6.36
N ALA A 47 22.17 -6.31 -7.30
CA ALA A 47 22.52 -5.89 -8.65
C ALA A 47 21.35 -5.22 -9.42
N ALA A 48 20.13 -5.73 -9.27
CA ALA A 48 18.94 -5.18 -9.91
C ALA A 48 18.59 -3.77 -9.39
N ALA A 49 18.85 -3.49 -8.09
CA ALA A 49 18.69 -2.15 -7.52
C ALA A 49 19.69 -1.17 -8.10
N HIS A 50 20.96 -1.55 -8.17
CA HIS A 50 22.03 -0.73 -8.77
C HIS A 50 21.78 -0.48 -10.25
N ARG A 51 21.36 -1.49 -11.01
CA ARG A 51 21.00 -1.34 -12.42
C ARG A 51 19.91 -0.31 -12.61
N TRP A 52 18.87 -0.36 -11.80
CA TRP A 52 17.78 0.63 -11.86
C TRP A 52 18.28 2.05 -11.65
N GLU A 53 19.13 2.29 -10.65
CA GLU A 53 19.62 3.65 -10.35
C GLU A 53 20.56 4.17 -11.45
N ALA A 54 21.34 3.30 -12.11
CA ALA A 54 22.25 3.66 -13.17
C ALA A 54 21.55 4.01 -14.50
N MET A 55 20.31 3.55 -14.71
CA MET A 55 19.57 3.75 -15.95
C MET A 55 18.85 5.10 -15.99
N THR A 56 18.74 5.68 -17.18
CA THR A 56 17.86 6.81 -17.45
C THR A 56 16.37 6.37 -17.44
N PRO A 57 15.41 7.29 -17.28
CA PRO A 57 13.99 6.95 -17.39
C PRO A 57 13.60 6.28 -18.72
N ALA A 58 14.18 6.69 -19.84
CA ALA A 58 13.93 6.09 -21.15
C ALA A 58 14.45 4.64 -21.20
N GLU A 59 15.65 4.38 -20.73
CA GLU A 59 16.20 3.01 -20.66
C GLU A 59 15.33 2.09 -19.80
N ARG A 60 14.89 2.57 -18.62
CA ARG A 60 14.02 1.80 -17.71
C ARG A 60 12.69 1.43 -18.34
N TRP A 61 12.04 2.41 -19.00
CA TRP A 61 10.64 2.29 -19.35
C TRP A 61 10.36 2.02 -20.83
N GLU A 62 11.28 2.38 -21.71
CA GLU A 62 11.10 2.23 -23.16
C GLU A 62 11.92 1.07 -23.72
N SER A 63 13.20 1.00 -23.32
CA SER A 63 14.15 0.02 -23.88
C SER A 63 14.21 -1.30 -23.11
N SER A 64 13.83 -1.30 -21.80
CA SER A 64 13.88 -2.51 -20.99
C SER A 64 12.82 -3.54 -21.39
N SER A 65 13.21 -4.82 -21.40
CA SER A 65 12.28 -5.93 -21.50
C SER A 65 11.39 -6.02 -20.26
N VAL A 66 10.22 -6.65 -20.37
CA VAL A 66 9.32 -6.89 -19.24
C VAL A 66 10.02 -7.73 -18.15
N ALA A 67 10.81 -8.72 -18.53
CA ALA A 67 11.58 -9.55 -17.60
C ALA A 67 12.57 -8.71 -16.79
N SER A 68 13.32 -7.82 -17.46
CA SER A 68 14.24 -6.90 -16.77
C SER A 68 13.51 -5.91 -15.85
N MET A 69 12.35 -5.39 -16.27
CA MET A 69 11.53 -4.53 -15.42
C MET A 69 11.01 -5.25 -14.17
N LEU A 70 10.59 -6.51 -14.31
CA LEU A 70 10.16 -7.34 -13.17
C LEU A 70 11.31 -7.57 -12.19
N GLU A 71 12.50 -7.94 -12.67
CA GLU A 71 13.70 -8.09 -11.84
C GLU A 71 14.02 -6.80 -11.07
N MET A 72 14.08 -5.67 -11.79
CA MET A 72 14.37 -4.36 -11.22
C MET A 72 13.25 -3.81 -10.31
N SER A 73 12.06 -4.39 -10.34
CA SER A 73 10.97 -4.04 -9.40
C SER A 73 11.26 -4.49 -7.97
N LEU A 74 12.20 -5.43 -7.81
CA LEU A 74 12.57 -6.04 -6.53
C LEU A 74 11.38 -6.67 -5.80
N HIS A 75 10.46 -7.30 -6.56
CA HIS A 75 9.20 -7.81 -6.01
C HIS A 75 9.44 -8.75 -4.82
N HIS A 76 10.33 -9.73 -4.99
CA HIS A 76 10.60 -10.73 -3.96
C HIS A 76 11.45 -10.18 -2.80
N GLU A 77 12.49 -9.42 -3.10
CA GLU A 77 13.35 -8.78 -2.10
C GLU A 77 12.55 -7.83 -1.21
N ARG A 78 11.72 -7.00 -1.83
CA ARG A 78 10.81 -6.11 -1.09
C ARG A 78 9.74 -6.85 -0.32
N GLY A 79 9.30 -8.01 -0.81
CA GLY A 79 8.39 -8.89 -0.09
C GLY A 79 9.01 -9.42 1.20
N ALA A 80 10.28 -9.85 1.15
CA ALA A 80 11.03 -10.25 2.34
C ALA A 80 11.20 -9.08 3.33
N MET A 81 11.58 -7.90 2.84
CA MET A 81 11.72 -6.69 3.66
C MET A 81 10.38 -6.27 4.30
N ALA A 82 9.25 -6.43 3.60
CA ALA A 82 7.94 -6.16 4.16
C ALA A 82 7.59 -7.10 5.32
N ILE A 83 7.97 -8.38 5.25
CA ILE A 83 7.82 -9.32 6.37
C ILE A 83 8.66 -8.87 7.57
N GLU A 84 9.92 -8.46 7.35
CA GLU A 84 10.80 -7.93 8.40
C GLU A 84 10.22 -6.68 9.05
N ASP A 85 9.75 -5.72 8.23
CA ASP A 85 9.10 -4.51 8.73
C ASP A 85 7.88 -4.83 9.60
N LEU A 86 7.02 -5.76 9.14
CA LEU A 86 5.82 -6.17 9.86
C LEU A 86 6.15 -6.88 11.17
N ALA A 87 7.22 -7.68 11.21
CA ALA A 87 7.69 -8.36 12.41
C ALA A 87 8.23 -7.37 13.47
N ALA A 88 8.71 -6.19 13.04
CA ALA A 88 9.21 -5.15 13.93
C ALA A 88 8.10 -4.23 14.48
N LEU A 89 6.88 -4.30 13.94
CA LEU A 89 5.78 -3.47 14.42
C LEU A 89 5.17 -4.03 15.71
N PRO A 90 4.65 -3.15 16.59
CA PRO A 90 3.87 -3.58 17.77
C PRO A 90 2.66 -4.41 17.34
N VAL A 91 2.40 -5.51 18.05
CA VAL A 91 1.28 -6.42 17.77
C VAL A 91 -0.10 -5.82 18.06
N SER A 92 -0.15 -4.72 18.80
CA SER A 92 -1.37 -3.99 19.14
C SER A 92 -1.23 -2.51 18.74
N PRO A 93 -2.28 -1.91 18.16
CA PRO A 93 -3.52 -2.56 17.70
C PRO A 93 -3.28 -3.48 16.48
N LEU A 94 -4.31 -4.26 16.13
CA LEU A 94 -4.30 -5.17 14.97
C LEU A 94 -3.81 -4.42 13.71
N ILE A 95 -2.90 -5.04 12.97
CA ILE A 95 -2.33 -4.48 11.75
C ILE A 95 -3.14 -4.93 10.55
N VAL A 96 -3.49 -4.00 9.65
CA VAL A 96 -3.84 -4.29 8.27
C VAL A 96 -2.65 -3.94 7.39
N ALA A 97 -2.04 -4.95 6.77
CA ALA A 97 -0.93 -4.82 5.85
C ALA A 97 -1.45 -4.86 4.40
N GLU A 98 -1.04 -3.90 3.57
CA GLU A 98 -1.35 -3.90 2.14
C GLU A 98 -0.11 -3.67 1.30
N GLY A 99 -0.15 -4.15 0.05
CA GLY A 99 0.92 -3.88 -0.91
C GLY A 99 0.99 -4.89 -2.04
N SER A 100 1.58 -4.43 -3.16
CA SER A 100 1.80 -5.28 -4.33
C SER A 100 2.98 -6.25 -4.16
N VAL A 101 3.81 -6.03 -3.17
CA VAL A 101 4.97 -6.89 -2.86
C VAL A 101 4.72 -7.84 -1.68
N LEU A 102 3.53 -7.80 -1.06
CA LEU A 102 3.19 -8.75 0.00
C LEU A 102 3.18 -10.17 -0.57
N PRO A 103 4.08 -11.07 -0.10
CA PRO A 103 4.24 -12.38 -0.72
C PRO A 103 3.10 -13.32 -0.34
N ALA A 104 2.38 -13.83 -1.33
CA ALA A 104 1.31 -14.80 -1.10
C ALA A 104 1.84 -16.10 -0.48
N SER A 105 3.10 -16.45 -0.74
CA SER A 105 3.79 -17.59 -0.12
C SER A 105 3.84 -17.52 1.41
N ALA A 106 3.64 -16.34 2.00
CA ALA A 106 3.54 -16.19 3.46
C ALA A 106 2.38 -17.00 4.04
N VAL A 107 1.28 -17.17 3.29
CA VAL A 107 0.13 -18.02 3.68
C VAL A 107 0.54 -19.49 3.76
N GLY A 108 1.19 -19.99 2.71
CA GLY A 108 1.66 -21.40 2.67
C GLY A 108 2.77 -21.72 3.67
N ARG A 109 3.49 -20.69 4.13
CA ARG A 109 4.58 -20.82 5.12
C ARG A 109 4.12 -20.59 6.57
N GLY A 110 2.84 -20.33 6.80
CA GLY A 110 2.29 -20.07 8.13
C GLY A 110 2.69 -18.70 8.73
N ILE A 111 3.26 -17.79 7.92
CA ILE A 111 3.58 -16.42 8.34
C ILE A 111 2.31 -15.57 8.35
N ALA A 112 1.44 -15.77 7.37
CA ALA A 112 0.11 -15.17 7.31
C ALA A 112 -0.96 -16.25 7.51
N VAL A 113 -1.96 -15.95 8.34
CA VAL A 113 -3.10 -16.84 8.56
C VAL A 113 -4.04 -16.74 7.36
N ARG A 114 -4.39 -17.87 6.74
CA ARG A 114 -5.22 -17.89 5.52
C ARG A 114 -6.54 -17.14 5.66
N SER A 115 -7.24 -17.31 6.78
CA SER A 115 -8.50 -16.62 7.08
C SER A 115 -8.33 -15.12 7.39
N GLN A 116 -7.12 -14.60 7.31
CA GLN A 116 -6.79 -13.20 7.54
C GLN A 116 -6.03 -12.60 6.33
N ALA A 117 -6.02 -13.29 5.19
CA ALA A 117 -5.23 -12.91 4.03
C ALA A 117 -6.06 -13.02 2.74
N VAL A 118 -6.08 -11.94 1.95
CA VAL A 118 -6.85 -11.86 0.70
C VAL A 118 -6.05 -11.10 -0.36
N TRP A 119 -6.14 -11.57 -1.61
CA TRP A 119 -5.57 -10.91 -2.78
C TRP A 119 -6.68 -10.35 -3.67
N LEU A 120 -6.65 -9.03 -3.91
CA LEU A 120 -7.56 -8.36 -4.84
C LEU A 120 -6.97 -8.42 -6.25
N MET A 121 -7.58 -9.21 -7.12
CA MET A 121 -7.07 -9.47 -8.46
C MET A 121 -7.92 -8.77 -9.53
N PRO A 122 -7.42 -7.68 -10.12
CA PRO A 122 -8.15 -6.99 -11.18
C PRO A 122 -8.13 -7.81 -12.45
N THR A 123 -9.26 -7.84 -13.17
CA THR A 123 -9.23 -8.34 -14.55
C THR A 123 -8.38 -7.44 -15.42
N PRO A 124 -7.72 -7.97 -16.48
CA PRO A 124 -6.87 -7.15 -17.34
C PRO A 124 -7.58 -5.93 -17.96
N PRO A 125 -8.85 -6.02 -18.42
CA PRO A 125 -9.58 -4.84 -18.90
C PRO A 125 -9.81 -3.80 -17.82
N PHE A 126 -10.16 -4.22 -16.58
CA PHE A 126 -10.36 -3.33 -15.45
C PHE A 126 -9.05 -2.64 -15.06
N GLN A 127 -7.96 -3.39 -14.91
CA GLN A 127 -6.64 -2.84 -14.57
C GLN A 127 -6.19 -1.79 -15.60
N ARG A 128 -6.28 -2.10 -16.90
CA ARG A 128 -5.92 -1.15 -17.97
C ARG A 128 -6.74 0.14 -17.89
N ARG A 129 -8.06 0.05 -17.63
CA ARG A 129 -8.92 1.22 -17.46
C ARG A 129 -8.48 2.07 -16.26
N GLN A 130 -8.19 1.45 -15.11
CA GLN A 130 -7.76 2.15 -13.91
C GLN A 130 -6.37 2.81 -14.08
N LEU A 131 -5.43 2.14 -14.74
CA LEU A 131 -4.10 2.69 -15.02
C LEU A 131 -4.20 3.91 -15.95
N ARG A 132 -5.04 3.84 -16.98
CA ARG A 132 -5.31 4.98 -17.88
C ARG A 132 -5.93 6.16 -17.11
N ALA A 133 -6.93 5.91 -16.28
CA ALA A 133 -7.60 6.94 -15.48
C ALA A 133 -6.63 7.65 -14.51
N ARG A 134 -5.56 6.97 -14.08
CA ARG A 134 -4.48 7.53 -13.25
C ARG A 134 -3.39 8.23 -14.07
N GLY A 135 -3.49 8.26 -15.38
CA GLY A 135 -2.44 8.81 -16.24
C GLY A 135 -1.13 8.01 -16.20
N THR A 136 -1.19 6.71 -15.89
CA THR A 136 0.02 5.87 -15.81
C THR A 136 0.68 5.76 -17.17
N PRO A 137 1.98 6.12 -17.32
CA PRO A 137 2.69 6.02 -18.58
C PRO A 137 2.79 4.56 -19.10
N PRO A 138 3.00 4.36 -20.42
CA PRO A 138 3.03 3.02 -21.01
C PRO A 138 4.06 2.06 -20.40
N GLY A 139 5.26 2.53 -20.08
CA GLY A 139 6.32 1.71 -19.48
C GLY A 139 5.92 1.12 -18.14
N PRO A 140 5.60 1.95 -17.12
CA PRO A 140 5.05 1.47 -15.86
C PRO A 140 3.80 0.61 -16.02
N ALA A 141 2.91 0.92 -16.98
CA ALA A 141 1.71 0.11 -17.21
C ALA A 141 2.04 -1.32 -17.69
N ARG A 142 3.10 -1.50 -18.50
CA ARG A 142 3.61 -2.82 -18.89
C ARG A 142 4.09 -3.62 -17.70
N LEU A 143 4.89 -3.00 -16.82
CA LEU A 143 5.35 -3.62 -15.58
C LEU A 143 4.18 -4.04 -14.68
N TYR A 144 3.19 -3.15 -14.49
CA TYR A 144 2.05 -3.42 -13.61
C TYR A 144 1.15 -4.55 -14.14
N SER A 145 1.04 -4.68 -15.46
CA SER A 145 0.33 -5.81 -16.07
C SER A 145 1.09 -7.13 -15.87
N ALA A 146 2.42 -7.11 -15.97
CA ALA A 146 3.25 -8.29 -15.72
C ALA A 146 3.22 -8.71 -14.25
N LEU A 147 3.30 -7.72 -13.33
CA LEU A 147 3.13 -7.98 -11.89
C LEU A 147 1.76 -8.57 -11.56
N ALA A 148 0.70 -8.20 -12.28
CA ALA A 148 -0.60 -8.81 -12.06
C ALA A 148 -0.61 -10.31 -12.37
N GLY A 149 0.05 -10.73 -13.44
CA GLY A 149 0.22 -12.15 -13.76
C GLY A 149 1.07 -12.88 -12.71
N LEU A 150 2.21 -12.32 -12.33
CA LEU A 150 3.10 -12.89 -11.32
C LEU A 150 2.38 -13.07 -9.97
N ILE A 151 1.80 -12.00 -9.43
CA ILE A 151 1.10 -12.00 -8.15
C ILE A 151 -0.10 -12.97 -8.16
N GLY A 152 -0.85 -13.01 -9.28
CA GLY A 152 -1.97 -13.94 -9.43
C GLY A 152 -1.55 -15.40 -9.38
N ASN A 153 -0.47 -15.75 -10.06
CA ASN A 153 0.10 -17.10 -10.04
C ASN A 153 0.59 -17.47 -8.62
N GLU A 154 1.31 -16.58 -7.96
CA GLU A 154 1.78 -16.79 -6.59
C GLU A 154 0.62 -16.98 -5.60
N ALA A 155 -0.43 -16.15 -5.71
CA ALA A 155 -1.60 -16.25 -4.85
C ALA A 155 -2.36 -17.58 -5.07
N ALA A 156 -2.50 -18.01 -6.32
CA ALA A 156 -3.12 -19.29 -6.65
C ALA A 156 -2.29 -20.48 -6.12
N GLN A 157 -0.98 -20.47 -6.30
CA GLN A 157 -0.07 -21.50 -5.80
C GLN A 157 -0.07 -21.59 -4.28
N ALA A 158 -0.16 -20.46 -3.59
CA ALA A 158 -0.24 -20.41 -2.13
C ALA A 158 -1.64 -20.80 -1.58
N GLY A 159 -2.62 -21.01 -2.43
CA GLY A 159 -4.01 -21.26 -2.02
C GLY A 159 -4.63 -20.09 -1.25
N ALA A 160 -4.19 -18.86 -1.54
CA ALA A 160 -4.70 -17.67 -0.88
C ALA A 160 -6.15 -17.35 -1.29
N HIS A 161 -6.91 -16.68 -0.44
CA HIS A 161 -8.20 -16.14 -0.85
C HIS A 161 -8.01 -15.06 -1.92
N MET A 162 -8.74 -15.17 -3.02
CA MET A 162 -8.67 -14.22 -4.12
C MET A 162 -10.05 -13.64 -4.41
N ILE A 163 -10.13 -12.31 -4.53
CA ILE A 163 -11.34 -11.59 -4.95
C ILE A 163 -11.06 -10.98 -6.32
N THR A 164 -11.84 -11.37 -7.32
CA THR A 164 -11.79 -10.75 -8.65
C THR A 164 -12.38 -9.35 -8.63
N VAL A 165 -11.64 -8.39 -9.18
CA VAL A 165 -12.05 -6.98 -9.30
C VAL A 165 -12.19 -6.65 -10.79
N ASP A 166 -13.42 -6.63 -11.29
CA ASP A 166 -13.76 -6.36 -12.70
C ASP A 166 -14.54 -5.06 -12.89
N GLY A 167 -14.98 -4.44 -11.77
CA GLY A 167 -15.80 -3.24 -11.74
C GLY A 167 -17.31 -3.51 -11.67
N SER A 168 -17.75 -4.77 -11.58
CA SER A 168 -19.14 -5.13 -11.37
C SER A 168 -19.60 -4.86 -9.93
N ARG A 169 -18.66 -4.97 -8.98
CA ARG A 169 -18.89 -4.65 -7.56
C ARG A 169 -18.38 -3.25 -7.22
N SER A 170 -19.17 -2.53 -6.40
CA SER A 170 -18.73 -1.27 -5.78
C SER A 170 -17.60 -1.50 -4.78
N ILE A 171 -16.88 -0.43 -4.43
CA ILE A 171 -15.85 -0.52 -3.39
C ILE A 171 -16.42 -0.99 -2.05
N THR A 172 -17.62 -0.57 -1.69
CA THR A 172 -18.31 -1.00 -0.46
C THR A 172 -18.58 -2.51 -0.46
N GLN A 173 -18.98 -3.07 -1.60
CA GLN A 173 -19.22 -4.51 -1.74
C GLN A 173 -17.89 -5.31 -1.67
N ILE A 174 -16.80 -4.75 -2.18
CA ILE A 174 -15.47 -5.38 -2.06
C ILE A 174 -15.01 -5.35 -0.61
N VAL A 175 -15.18 -4.20 0.09
CA VAL A 175 -14.86 -4.08 1.51
C VAL A 175 -15.64 -5.11 2.31
N ALA A 176 -16.95 -5.23 2.12
CA ALA A 176 -17.78 -6.22 2.81
C ALA A 176 -17.29 -7.66 2.57
N ALA A 177 -16.95 -8.01 1.32
CA ALA A 177 -16.42 -9.34 1.02
C ALA A 177 -15.05 -9.62 1.68
N VAL A 178 -14.23 -8.58 1.88
CA VAL A 178 -12.97 -8.70 2.64
C VAL A 178 -13.28 -8.82 4.13
N GLU A 179 -14.19 -8.01 4.67
CA GLU A 179 -14.64 -8.09 6.07
C GLU A 179 -15.12 -9.50 6.42
N ASP A 180 -15.92 -10.14 5.55
CA ASP A 180 -16.38 -11.52 5.74
C ASP A 180 -15.22 -12.52 5.87
N ILE A 181 -14.18 -12.39 5.03
CA ILE A 181 -13.01 -13.27 5.08
C ILE A 181 -12.22 -13.08 6.37
N VAL A 182 -12.08 -11.85 6.85
CA VAL A 182 -11.22 -11.50 7.99
C VAL A 182 -11.99 -11.28 9.29
N ALA A 183 -13.28 -11.61 9.31
CA ALA A 183 -14.20 -11.35 10.42
C ALA A 183 -13.63 -11.80 11.78
N GLY A 184 -13.10 -13.03 11.85
CA GLY A 184 -12.53 -13.55 13.09
C GLY A 184 -11.36 -12.70 13.62
N ALA A 185 -10.57 -12.07 12.75
CA ALA A 185 -9.51 -11.16 13.18
C ALA A 185 -10.07 -9.82 13.69
N LEU A 186 -11.13 -9.32 13.06
CA LEU A 186 -11.78 -8.08 13.46
C LEU A 186 -12.54 -8.22 14.79
N ASP A 187 -13.17 -9.37 15.02
CA ASP A 187 -13.96 -9.64 16.23
C ASP A 187 -13.09 -9.86 17.48
N HIS A 188 -11.90 -10.44 17.31
CA HIS A 188 -11.04 -10.86 18.43
C HIS A 188 -9.72 -10.10 18.51
N GLY A 189 -9.37 -9.29 17.50
CA GLY A 189 -8.12 -8.53 17.47
C GLY A 189 -8.19 -7.27 18.36
N PRO A 190 -7.02 -6.79 18.85
CA PRO A 190 -6.96 -5.54 19.58
C PRO A 190 -7.19 -4.36 18.64
N LEU A 191 -8.23 -3.57 18.91
CA LEU A 191 -8.63 -2.39 18.13
C LEU A 191 -8.37 -1.10 18.91
N ALA A 192 -8.00 -0.01 18.20
CA ALA A 192 -7.88 1.30 18.81
C ALA A 192 -9.26 1.89 19.12
N GLY A 193 -9.63 1.91 20.40
CA GLY A 193 -10.93 2.39 20.86
C GLY A 193 -11.01 3.91 21.01
N ALA A 194 -9.91 4.54 21.46
CA ALA A 194 -9.88 5.98 21.74
C ALA A 194 -9.62 6.81 20.46
N ALA A 195 -10.26 7.98 20.36
CA ALA A 195 -10.05 8.90 19.22
C ALA A 195 -8.58 9.31 19.08
N ARG A 196 -7.87 9.53 20.21
CA ARG A 196 -6.44 9.88 20.20
C ARG A 196 -5.56 8.76 19.63
N GLU A 197 -5.88 7.51 19.92
CA GLU A 197 -5.15 6.35 19.34
C GLU A 197 -5.37 6.28 17.85
N ARG A 198 -6.62 6.40 17.39
CA ARG A 198 -6.94 6.44 15.96
C ARG A 198 -6.25 7.60 15.22
N GLN A 199 -6.18 8.78 15.84
CA GLN A 199 -5.42 9.91 15.30
C GLN A 199 -3.94 9.58 15.13
N ALA A 200 -3.31 8.95 16.12
CA ALA A 200 -1.91 8.58 16.07
C ALA A 200 -1.62 7.56 14.95
N LEU A 201 -2.48 6.55 14.80
CA LEU A 201 -2.36 5.55 13.73
C LEU A 201 -2.52 6.16 12.32
N ARG A 202 -3.49 7.05 12.14
CA ARG A 202 -3.69 7.77 10.89
C ARG A 202 -2.51 8.68 10.57
N ARG A 203 -1.98 9.35 11.58
CA ARG A 203 -0.77 10.17 11.46
C ARG A 203 0.44 9.35 11.03
N GLU A 204 0.63 8.18 11.62
CA GLU A 204 1.70 7.24 11.25
C GLU A 204 1.60 6.84 9.75
N ALA A 205 0.40 6.46 9.29
CA ALA A 205 0.17 6.12 7.88
C ALA A 205 0.42 7.30 6.94
N ASN A 206 -0.03 8.50 7.30
CA ASN A 206 0.18 9.71 6.54
C ASN A 206 1.67 10.10 6.46
N GLN A 207 2.40 9.94 7.57
CA GLN A 207 3.85 10.17 7.58
C GLN A 207 4.59 9.20 6.66
N ALA A 208 4.20 7.92 6.63
CA ALA A 208 4.77 6.95 5.71
C ALA A 208 4.52 7.33 4.25
N LEU A 209 3.30 7.81 3.92
CA LEU A 209 2.98 8.29 2.58
C LEU A 209 3.79 9.54 2.20
N ALA A 210 3.94 10.51 3.11
CA ALA A 210 4.79 11.67 2.87
C ALA A 210 6.26 11.28 2.67
N ALA A 211 6.79 10.38 3.51
CA ALA A 211 8.14 9.87 3.40
C ALA A 211 8.41 9.19 2.04
N GLN A 212 7.41 8.48 1.48
CA GLN A 212 7.49 7.90 0.14
C GLN A 212 7.67 9.00 -0.93
N ALA A 213 6.98 10.12 -0.84
CA ALA A 213 7.15 11.25 -1.77
C ALA A 213 8.57 11.84 -1.67
N TYR A 214 9.05 12.09 -0.45
CA TYR A 214 10.41 12.58 -0.24
C TYR A 214 11.47 11.58 -0.72
N GLY A 215 11.30 10.28 -0.46
CA GLY A 215 12.20 9.24 -0.94
C GLY A 215 12.27 9.14 -2.47
N TYR A 216 11.16 9.39 -3.17
CA TYR A 216 11.14 9.50 -4.63
C TYR A 216 11.99 10.68 -5.10
N HIS A 217 11.74 11.87 -4.56
CA HIS A 217 12.43 13.10 -4.98
C HIS A 217 13.90 13.18 -4.53
N ALA A 218 14.32 12.31 -3.61
CA ALA A 218 15.74 12.17 -3.26
C ALA A 218 16.56 11.43 -4.33
N ARG A 219 15.92 10.89 -5.40
CA ARG A 219 16.63 10.19 -6.46
C ARG A 219 17.33 11.18 -7.41
N PRO A 220 18.55 10.85 -7.91
CA PRO A 220 19.30 11.76 -8.79
C PRO A 220 18.56 12.14 -10.08
N TRP A 221 17.66 11.27 -10.53
CA TRP A 221 16.87 11.44 -11.75
C TRP A 221 15.48 12.03 -11.50
N ALA A 222 15.07 12.22 -10.25
CA ALA A 222 13.77 12.80 -9.93
C ALA A 222 13.82 14.32 -10.05
N THR A 223 12.71 14.90 -10.51
CA THR A 223 12.56 16.35 -10.65
C THR A 223 11.39 16.84 -9.80
N GLY A 224 11.40 18.14 -9.48
CA GLY A 224 10.34 18.79 -8.71
C GLY A 224 10.62 18.84 -7.21
N ASP A 225 9.76 19.57 -6.51
CA ASP A 225 9.85 19.76 -5.06
C ASP A 225 9.00 18.71 -4.33
N PRO A 226 9.61 17.83 -3.47
CA PRO A 226 8.86 16.86 -2.69
C PRO A 226 7.80 17.50 -1.79
N ALA A 227 8.05 18.71 -1.28
CA ALA A 227 7.10 19.40 -0.41
C ALA A 227 5.83 19.81 -1.16
N ALA A 228 5.95 20.11 -2.46
CA ALA A 228 4.82 20.46 -3.32
C ALA A 228 4.03 19.25 -3.85
N ALA A 229 4.56 18.03 -3.70
CA ALA A 229 3.91 16.81 -4.18
C ALA A 229 2.56 16.59 -3.48
N VAL A 230 1.46 16.71 -4.23
CA VAL A 230 0.11 16.53 -3.68
C VAL A 230 -0.19 15.08 -3.45
N GLN A 231 -0.54 14.73 -2.21
CA GLN A 231 -0.91 13.40 -1.76
C GLN A 231 -2.36 13.37 -1.25
N SER A 232 -2.95 12.16 -1.19
CA SER A 232 -4.26 11.93 -0.57
C SER A 232 -4.06 11.33 0.82
N PHE A 233 -4.06 12.17 1.84
CA PHE A 233 -3.87 11.76 3.22
C PHE A 233 -5.19 11.35 3.87
N ILE A 234 -5.13 10.38 4.78
CA ILE A 234 -6.27 9.98 5.61
C ILE A 234 -6.62 11.14 6.55
N CYS A 235 -7.89 11.45 6.72
CA CYS A 235 -8.36 12.44 7.69
C CYS A 235 -7.98 12.05 9.13
N GLU A 236 -7.26 12.92 9.83
CA GLU A 236 -6.77 12.67 11.19
C GLU A 236 -7.75 13.14 12.29
N CYS A 237 -9.05 13.27 12.01
CA CYS A 237 -10.03 13.68 13.03
C CYS A 237 -10.20 12.67 14.18
N GLY A 238 -9.83 11.40 13.96
CA GLY A 238 -9.96 10.32 14.96
C GLY A 238 -11.38 9.78 15.13
N ASP A 239 -12.37 10.30 14.42
CA ASP A 239 -13.74 9.77 14.42
C ASP A 239 -13.78 8.38 13.79
N ALA A 240 -14.43 7.42 14.45
CA ALA A 240 -14.56 6.04 13.96
C ALA A 240 -15.37 5.94 12.66
N GLY A 241 -16.32 6.86 12.43
CA GLY A 241 -17.12 6.93 11.22
C GLY A 241 -16.43 7.61 10.04
N CYS A 242 -15.29 8.30 10.27
CA CYS A 242 -14.61 9.05 9.24
C CYS A 242 -13.54 8.20 8.53
N CYS A 243 -13.75 7.94 7.24
CA CYS A 243 -12.78 7.32 6.34
C CYS A 243 -12.44 8.26 5.15
N GLU A 244 -12.54 9.57 5.36
CA GLU A 244 -12.30 10.58 4.32
C GLU A 244 -10.82 10.77 4.03
N PHE A 245 -10.53 11.19 2.80
CA PHE A 245 -9.20 11.57 2.35
C PHE A 245 -9.12 13.07 2.06
N VAL A 246 -8.00 13.66 2.42
CA VAL A 246 -7.71 15.10 2.21
C VAL A 246 -6.53 15.23 1.26
N ARG A 247 -6.74 15.91 0.13
CA ARG A 247 -5.66 16.20 -0.81
C ARG A 247 -4.92 17.44 -0.37
N MET A 248 -3.61 17.31 -0.11
CA MET A 248 -2.76 18.43 0.26
C MET A 248 -1.30 18.15 -0.12
N PRO A 249 -0.44 19.19 -0.21
CA PRO A 249 1.00 19.01 -0.42
C PRO A 249 1.64 18.22 0.72
N ALA A 250 2.61 17.35 0.41
CA ALA A 250 3.31 16.53 1.40
C ALA A 250 4.03 17.38 2.46
N GLY A 251 4.57 18.55 2.08
CA GLY A 251 5.21 19.47 3.01
C GLY A 251 4.27 20.04 4.07
N ALA A 252 3.01 20.25 3.72
CA ALA A 252 2.02 20.79 4.64
C ALA A 252 1.69 19.83 5.80
N LEU A 253 1.97 18.53 5.65
CA LEU A 253 1.75 17.54 6.71
C LEU A 253 2.57 17.80 7.99
N ARG A 254 3.68 18.53 7.90
CA ARG A 254 4.51 18.88 9.08
C ARG A 254 3.75 19.79 10.04
N ASP A 255 3.05 20.79 9.50
CA ASP A 255 2.45 21.86 10.27
C ASP A 255 0.93 21.73 10.39
N GLN A 256 0.32 20.91 9.53
CA GLN A 256 -1.13 20.74 9.45
C GLN A 256 -1.52 19.28 9.67
N ARG A 257 -2.71 19.08 10.23
CA ARG A 257 -3.36 17.78 10.27
C ARG A 257 -4.42 17.71 9.19
N PRO A 258 -4.40 16.68 8.32
CA PRO A 258 -5.46 16.49 7.35
C PRO A 258 -6.82 16.36 8.07
N ALA A 259 -7.74 17.24 7.77
CA ALA A 259 -9.10 17.21 8.29
C ALA A 259 -10.09 17.46 7.15
N ALA A 260 -11.05 16.56 6.98
CA ALA A 260 -12.13 16.73 6.03
C ALA A 260 -13.05 17.89 6.45
N PRO A 261 -13.70 18.58 5.51
CA PRO A 261 -14.66 19.63 5.82
C PRO A 261 -15.72 19.14 6.81
N GLY A 262 -16.00 19.91 7.86
CA GLY A 262 -16.94 19.54 8.92
C GLY A 262 -16.36 18.72 10.09
N HIS A 263 -15.19 18.14 9.93
CA HIS A 263 -14.47 17.44 11.00
C HIS A 263 -13.49 18.37 11.69
N ARG A 264 -13.91 18.99 12.78
CA ARG A 264 -13.00 19.78 13.62
C ARG A 264 -12.16 18.81 14.48
N HIS A 265 -10.85 19.01 14.51
CA HIS A 265 -10.00 18.39 15.51
C HIS A 265 -10.54 18.78 16.90
N ARG A 266 -11.08 17.81 17.63
CA ARG A 266 -11.30 18.01 19.06
C ARG A 266 -9.90 18.11 19.67
N ILE A 267 -9.41 19.32 19.87
CA ILE A 267 -8.24 19.58 20.71
C ILE A 267 -8.65 19.13 22.09
N PRO A 268 -7.92 18.18 22.73
CA PRO A 268 -8.17 17.89 24.14
C PRO A 268 -7.93 19.20 24.92
N GLN A 269 -8.96 19.73 25.52
CA GLN A 269 -8.75 20.74 26.57
C GLN A 269 -7.90 20.06 27.64
N ARG A 270 -6.77 20.71 28.01
CA ARG A 270 -5.88 20.27 29.09
C ARG A 270 -6.61 20.24 30.41
#